data_20647f6d31cb02acd43c2622132125ee
#
_entry.id   20647f6d31cb02acd43c2622132125ee
#
_cell.length_a   1.000
_cell.length_b   1.000
_cell.length_c   1.000
_cell.angle_alpha   90.00
_cell.angle_beta   90.00
_cell.angle_gamma   90.00
#
_symmetry.space_group_name_H-M   'P 1'
#
loop_
_entity.id
_entity.type
_entity.pdbx_description
1 polymer ?
#
loop_
_entity_poly.entity_id
_entity_poly.type
_entity_poly.pdbx_seq_one_letter_code
_entity_poly.pdbx_strand_id
1 'polypeptide(L)'
;MDLNKATTAFLACHWENDVVGADGAFAPFFRAEVERRGVIDVAKRVVDAAHAAGAQVVYTRVAFAEGHSDLATNIPLLGVVAQQGSLLNNTPATEIIDELKPDAADWNIANPKVSAFASSDLDERLRAAGIDTVVILGVATNISVESTGRSAGDLGYRVVIVEDACAAADQATHDATIASFGLLGEVASANDVIAALA
;
A
#
# COMPACT_ATOMS: atom_id res chain seq x y z
N MET A 1 -6.56 -14.98 -14.30
CA MET A 1 -5.65 -14.95 -13.11
C MET A 1 -6.07 -16.06 -12.17
N ASP A 2 -5.11 -16.65 -11.47
CA ASP A 2 -5.36 -17.65 -10.41
C ASP A 2 -4.55 -17.25 -9.19
N LEU A 3 -5.19 -17.16 -8.03
CA LEU A 3 -4.59 -16.74 -6.75
C LEU A 3 -4.80 -17.85 -5.71
N ASN A 4 -3.71 -18.48 -5.30
CA ASN A 4 -3.75 -19.41 -4.19
C ASN A 4 -3.75 -18.62 -2.87
N LYS A 5 -4.88 -18.56 -2.19
CA LYS A 5 -5.04 -17.80 -0.92
C LYS A 5 -4.03 -18.17 0.16
N ALA A 6 -3.54 -19.43 0.16
CA ALA A 6 -2.58 -19.91 1.17
C ALA A 6 -1.16 -19.38 0.93
N THR A 7 -0.83 -18.96 -0.30
CA THR A 7 0.49 -18.43 -0.67
C THR A 7 0.43 -16.99 -1.19
N THR A 8 -0.72 -16.32 -1.06
CA THR A 8 -0.94 -14.93 -1.48
C THR A 8 -1.12 -14.02 -0.28
N ALA A 9 -0.41 -12.89 -0.25
CA ALA A 9 -0.63 -11.81 0.70
C ALA A 9 -1.11 -10.54 -0.01
N PHE A 10 -2.03 -9.82 0.63
CA PHE A 10 -2.58 -8.54 0.15
C PHE A 10 -1.89 -7.40 0.89
N LEU A 11 -1.10 -6.60 0.18
CA LEU A 11 -0.38 -5.46 0.72
C LEU A 11 -1.19 -4.19 0.53
N ALA A 12 -1.84 -3.74 1.60
CA ALA A 12 -2.63 -2.50 1.65
C ALA A 12 -1.69 -1.34 2.04
N CYS A 13 -1.22 -0.60 1.02
CA CYS A 13 -0.18 0.40 1.18
C CYS A 13 -0.74 1.79 1.49
N HIS A 14 -0.31 2.35 2.61
CA HIS A 14 -0.47 3.75 3.00
C HIS A 14 -1.92 4.26 3.03
N TRP A 15 -2.75 3.58 3.80
CA TRP A 15 -4.13 3.98 4.10
C TRP A 15 -4.25 4.77 5.40
N GLU A 16 -3.15 5.41 5.85
CA GLU A 16 -3.12 6.22 7.06
C GLU A 16 -3.89 7.54 6.90
N ASN A 17 -4.36 8.08 8.03
CA ASN A 17 -5.09 9.35 8.08
C ASN A 17 -4.29 10.50 7.43
N ASP A 18 -2.99 10.61 7.67
CA ASP A 18 -2.15 11.66 7.05
C ASP A 18 -2.01 11.50 5.53
N VAL A 19 -2.17 10.29 4.98
CA VAL A 19 -2.01 10.05 3.53
C VAL A 19 -3.32 10.21 2.77
N VAL A 20 -4.39 9.57 3.21
CA VAL A 20 -5.67 9.51 2.48
C VAL A 20 -6.83 10.20 3.20
N GLY A 21 -6.67 10.54 4.49
CA GLY A 21 -7.69 11.21 5.27
C GLY A 21 -7.99 12.62 4.75
N ALA A 22 -9.21 13.11 5.00
CA ALA A 22 -9.65 14.43 4.49
C ALA A 22 -8.79 15.59 5.02
N ASP A 23 -8.35 15.49 6.27
CA ASP A 23 -7.54 16.50 6.95
C ASP A 23 -6.06 16.07 7.08
N GLY A 24 -5.66 15.04 6.36
CA GLY A 24 -4.31 14.50 6.39
C GLY A 24 -3.27 15.43 5.79
N ALA A 25 -2.03 15.34 6.26
CA ALA A 25 -0.92 16.19 5.80
C ALA A 25 -0.68 16.08 4.28
N PHE A 26 -0.98 14.92 3.68
CA PHE A 26 -0.85 14.67 2.24
C PHE A 26 -2.17 14.78 1.46
N ALA A 27 -3.28 15.17 2.11
CA ALA A 27 -4.56 15.41 1.43
C ALA A 27 -4.42 16.37 0.22
N PRO A 28 -3.64 17.47 0.27
CA PRO A 28 -3.45 18.36 -0.87
C PRO A 28 -2.84 17.67 -2.11
N PHE A 29 -2.17 16.52 -1.93
CA PHE A 29 -1.53 15.79 -3.03
C PHE A 29 -2.41 14.69 -3.59
N PHE A 30 -3.18 13.98 -2.75
CA PHE A 30 -3.80 12.71 -3.16
C PHE A 30 -5.32 12.70 -3.03
N ARG A 31 -5.90 13.49 -2.12
CA ARG A 31 -7.33 13.38 -1.75
C ARG A 31 -8.28 13.52 -2.94
N ALA A 32 -8.02 14.46 -3.84
CA ALA A 32 -8.89 14.68 -5.01
C ALA A 32 -8.99 13.43 -5.89
N GLU A 33 -7.88 12.75 -6.15
CA GLU A 33 -7.86 11.52 -6.95
C GLU A 33 -8.37 10.30 -6.18
N VAL A 34 -8.10 10.21 -4.88
CA VAL A 34 -8.66 9.18 -4.00
C VAL A 34 -10.19 9.20 -4.05
N GLU A 35 -10.80 10.38 -3.92
CA GLU A 35 -12.26 10.56 -4.01
C GLU A 35 -12.80 10.32 -5.41
N ARG A 36 -12.19 10.96 -6.42
CA ARG A 36 -12.64 10.87 -7.79
C ARG A 36 -12.69 9.42 -8.31
N ARG A 37 -11.70 8.63 -7.93
CA ARG A 37 -11.59 7.21 -8.32
C ARG A 37 -12.35 6.26 -7.37
N GLY A 38 -12.78 6.73 -6.21
CA GLY A 38 -13.46 5.90 -5.21
C GLY A 38 -12.61 4.76 -4.67
N VAL A 39 -11.28 4.94 -4.64
CA VAL A 39 -10.34 3.86 -4.35
C VAL A 39 -10.50 3.26 -2.95
N ILE A 40 -11.01 4.01 -1.98
CA ILE A 40 -11.26 3.51 -0.61
C ILE A 40 -12.32 2.40 -0.64
N ASP A 41 -13.44 2.63 -1.33
CA ASP A 41 -14.52 1.63 -1.44
C ASP A 41 -14.06 0.40 -2.22
N VAL A 42 -13.26 0.61 -3.28
CA VAL A 42 -12.69 -0.48 -4.07
C VAL A 42 -11.70 -1.29 -3.24
N ALA A 43 -10.79 -0.63 -2.52
CA ALA A 43 -9.83 -1.27 -1.63
C ALA A 43 -10.52 -2.08 -0.54
N LYS A 44 -11.58 -1.50 0.06
CA LYS A 44 -12.38 -2.22 1.06
C LYS A 44 -12.95 -3.53 0.52
N ARG A 45 -13.52 -3.53 -0.67
CA ARG A 45 -14.05 -4.75 -1.31
C ARG A 45 -12.97 -5.82 -1.50
N VAL A 46 -11.77 -5.41 -1.90
CA VAL A 46 -10.63 -6.34 -2.09
C VAL A 46 -10.17 -6.92 -0.76
N VAL A 47 -10.02 -6.08 0.27
CA VAL A 47 -9.62 -6.50 1.62
C VAL A 47 -10.67 -7.41 2.24
N ASP A 48 -11.96 -7.05 2.17
CA ASP A 48 -13.06 -7.89 2.66
C ASP A 48 -13.07 -9.28 1.98
N ALA A 49 -12.79 -9.33 0.66
CA ALA A 49 -12.71 -10.59 -0.06
C ALA A 49 -11.49 -11.43 0.34
N ALA A 50 -10.33 -10.79 0.59
CA ALA A 50 -9.14 -11.45 1.09
C ALA A 50 -9.39 -12.07 2.48
N HIS A 51 -10.01 -11.32 3.39
CA HIS A 51 -10.43 -11.83 4.71
C HIS A 51 -11.40 -13.00 4.59
N ALA A 52 -12.43 -12.88 3.76
CA ALA A 52 -13.42 -13.94 3.55
C ALA A 52 -12.79 -15.23 2.98
N ALA A 53 -11.77 -15.10 2.14
CA ALA A 53 -11.00 -16.22 1.62
C ALA A 53 -10.00 -16.81 2.63
N GLY A 54 -9.67 -16.09 3.70
CA GLY A 54 -8.63 -16.45 4.67
C GLY A 54 -7.21 -16.22 4.15
N ALA A 55 -7.02 -15.28 3.20
CA ALA A 55 -5.71 -14.84 2.74
C ALA A 55 -5.10 -13.84 3.74
N GLN A 56 -3.76 -13.75 3.76
CA GLN A 56 -3.08 -12.80 4.63
C GLN A 56 -3.24 -11.36 4.11
N VAL A 57 -3.74 -10.46 4.96
CA VAL A 57 -3.72 -9.02 4.71
C VAL A 57 -2.60 -8.38 5.52
N VAL A 58 -1.88 -7.46 4.88
CA VAL A 58 -0.76 -6.72 5.45
C VAL A 58 -0.96 -5.24 5.20
N TYR A 59 -1.15 -4.48 6.23
CA TYR A 59 -1.13 -3.02 6.15
C TYR A 59 0.30 -2.52 6.26
N THR A 60 0.75 -1.77 5.27
CA THR A 60 2.06 -1.12 5.28
C THR A 60 1.88 0.37 5.47
N ARG A 61 2.53 0.92 6.49
CA ARG A 61 2.40 2.32 6.88
C ARG A 61 3.75 3.02 6.80
N VAL A 62 3.77 4.24 6.27
CA VAL A 62 4.92 5.12 6.46
C VAL A 62 4.79 5.81 7.82
N ALA A 63 5.77 5.59 8.69
CA ALA A 63 5.77 6.17 10.01
C ALA A 63 7.19 6.42 10.50
N PHE A 64 7.38 7.54 11.19
CA PHE A 64 8.67 8.00 11.69
C PHE A 64 8.68 8.01 13.22
N ALA A 65 9.86 7.76 13.79
CA ALA A 65 10.09 7.83 15.22
C ALA A 65 9.85 9.24 15.79
N GLU A 66 9.67 9.33 17.09
CA GLU A 66 9.51 10.60 17.80
C GLU A 66 10.62 11.60 17.42
N GLY A 67 10.23 12.82 17.15
CA GLY A 67 11.14 13.88 16.70
C GLY A 67 11.73 13.64 15.31
N HIS A 68 11.18 12.71 14.52
CA HIS A 68 11.68 12.34 13.19
C HIS A 68 13.17 11.91 13.22
N SER A 69 13.60 11.24 14.28
CA SER A 69 15.02 10.86 14.50
C SER A 69 15.54 9.84 13.47
N ASP A 70 14.66 9.12 12.79
CA ASP A 70 14.94 8.16 11.72
C ASP A 70 14.60 8.67 10.30
N LEU A 71 14.17 9.95 10.18
CA LEU A 71 13.82 10.57 8.92
C LEU A 71 15.08 11.03 8.18
N ALA A 72 15.31 10.50 7.00
CA ALA A 72 16.35 10.97 6.08
C ALA A 72 15.71 11.89 5.02
N THR A 73 16.09 13.16 4.99
CA THR A 73 15.54 14.16 4.05
C THR A 73 16.26 14.19 2.70
N ASN A 74 16.75 13.04 2.26
CA ASN A 74 17.52 12.87 1.03
C ASN A 74 16.66 12.88 -0.25
N ILE A 75 15.33 12.81 -0.11
CA ILE A 75 14.37 12.95 -1.21
C ILE A 75 13.35 14.05 -0.88
N PRO A 76 12.87 14.82 -1.88
CA PRO A 76 12.00 15.97 -1.65
C PRO A 76 10.74 15.65 -0.83
N LEU A 77 10.09 14.51 -1.11
CA LEU A 77 8.90 14.06 -0.39
C LEU A 77 9.12 13.95 1.12
N LEU A 78 10.27 13.40 1.54
CA LEU A 78 10.61 13.28 2.96
C LEU A 78 10.99 14.65 3.57
N GLY A 79 11.44 15.60 2.75
CA GLY A 79 11.59 16.99 3.15
C GLY A 79 10.25 17.64 3.54
N VAL A 80 9.17 17.32 2.83
CA VAL A 80 7.80 17.78 3.17
C VAL A 80 7.36 17.19 4.52
N VAL A 81 7.61 15.92 4.78
CA VAL A 81 7.33 15.28 6.08
C VAL A 81 8.00 16.04 7.22
N ALA A 82 9.30 16.33 7.08
CA ALA A 82 10.07 17.07 8.09
C ALA A 82 9.50 18.48 8.35
N GLN A 83 9.12 19.19 7.28
CA GLN A 83 8.57 20.54 7.39
C GLN A 83 7.20 20.57 8.06
N GLN A 84 6.36 19.59 7.81
CA GLN A 84 5.01 19.50 8.35
C GLN A 84 4.96 18.84 9.73
N GLY A 85 6.02 18.14 10.14
CA GLY A 85 6.01 17.33 11.36
C GLY A 85 5.00 16.17 11.32
N SER A 86 4.72 15.67 10.12
CA SER A 86 3.69 14.66 9.83
C SER A 86 4.20 13.21 9.98
N LEU A 87 3.28 12.24 9.92
CA LEU A 87 3.57 10.81 9.91
C LEU A 87 4.36 10.31 11.13
N LEU A 88 4.12 10.90 12.30
CA LEU A 88 4.71 10.40 13.55
C LEU A 88 4.05 9.11 13.98
N ASN A 89 4.86 8.09 14.24
CA ASN A 89 4.38 6.79 14.69
C ASN A 89 3.65 6.90 16.04
N ASN A 90 2.69 6.01 16.27
CA ASN A 90 1.84 5.98 17.48
C ASN A 90 1.01 7.26 17.68
N THR A 91 0.66 7.95 16.61
CA THR A 91 -0.29 9.07 16.61
C THR A 91 -1.47 8.79 15.70
N PRO A 92 -2.60 9.49 15.84
CA PRO A 92 -3.73 9.34 14.93
C PRO A 92 -3.38 9.55 13.45
N ALA A 93 -2.33 10.31 13.16
CA ALA A 93 -1.83 10.58 11.81
C ALA A 93 -1.45 9.29 11.05
N THR A 94 -0.86 8.32 11.75
CA THR A 94 -0.41 7.04 11.18
C THR A 94 -1.34 5.87 11.48
N GLU A 95 -2.52 6.11 12.03
CA GLU A 95 -3.58 5.10 12.11
C GLU A 95 -4.24 4.92 10.74
N ILE A 96 -4.62 3.69 10.43
CA ILE A 96 -5.38 3.38 9.22
C ILE A 96 -6.80 3.98 9.35
N ILE A 97 -7.31 4.56 8.26
CA ILE A 97 -8.66 5.13 8.21
C ILE A 97 -9.73 4.10 8.64
N ASP A 98 -10.80 4.58 9.22
CA ASP A 98 -11.85 3.72 9.79
C ASP A 98 -12.50 2.78 8.75
N GLU A 99 -12.59 3.20 7.48
CA GLU A 99 -13.17 2.41 6.39
C GLU A 99 -12.36 1.15 6.07
N LEU A 100 -11.06 1.15 6.38
CA LEU A 100 -10.12 0.06 6.13
C LEU A 100 -9.44 -0.44 7.41
N LYS A 101 -10.08 -0.26 8.54
CA LYS A 101 -9.51 -0.63 9.84
C LYS A 101 -9.04 -2.09 9.84
N PRO A 102 -7.77 -2.35 10.23
CA PRO A 102 -7.24 -3.70 10.26
C PRO A 102 -7.97 -4.63 11.23
N ASP A 103 -8.12 -5.88 10.84
CA ASP A 103 -8.53 -6.97 11.72
C ASP A 103 -7.36 -7.44 12.63
N ALA A 104 -7.69 -8.16 13.70
CA ALA A 104 -6.70 -8.63 14.66
C ALA A 104 -5.67 -9.64 14.06
N ALA A 105 -6.02 -10.29 12.96
CA ALA A 105 -5.15 -11.24 12.25
C ALA A 105 -4.24 -10.56 11.21
N ASP A 106 -4.49 -9.30 10.89
CA ASP A 106 -3.72 -8.57 9.88
C ASP A 106 -2.35 -8.19 10.42
N TRP A 107 -1.38 -8.21 9.52
CA TRP A 107 -0.08 -7.67 9.86
C TRP A 107 -0.06 -6.16 9.64
N ASN A 108 0.56 -5.45 10.57
CA ASN A 108 0.72 -4.01 10.50
C ASN A 108 2.23 -3.70 10.53
N ILE A 109 2.75 -3.32 9.37
CA ILE A 109 4.18 -3.03 9.16
C ILE A 109 4.34 -1.52 9.03
N ALA A 110 5.07 -0.93 9.96
CA ALA A 110 5.45 0.49 9.91
C ALA A 110 6.92 0.61 9.55
N ASN A 111 7.24 1.46 8.58
CA ASN A 111 8.62 1.71 8.18
C ASN A 111 8.83 3.16 7.71
N PRO A 112 10.05 3.74 7.87
CA PRO A 112 10.34 5.12 7.46
C PRO A 112 10.84 5.21 6.02
N LYS A 113 10.32 4.37 5.11
CA LYS A 113 10.78 4.29 3.71
C LYS A 113 9.60 4.20 2.75
N VAL A 114 9.88 4.46 1.47
CA VAL A 114 8.88 4.44 0.41
C VAL A 114 8.42 3.02 0.09
N SER A 115 9.36 2.08 -0.07
CA SER A 115 9.01 0.67 -0.27
C SER A 115 8.72 -0.01 1.06
N ALA A 116 7.67 -0.80 1.13
CA ALA A 116 7.30 -1.59 2.30
C ALA A 116 8.37 -2.61 2.71
N PHE A 117 9.21 -3.04 1.79
CA PHE A 117 10.32 -3.97 2.06
C PHE A 117 11.57 -3.30 2.64
N ALA A 118 11.69 -1.98 2.48
CA ALA A 118 12.88 -1.27 2.92
C ALA A 118 12.81 -0.97 4.43
N SER A 119 13.82 -1.41 5.18
CA SER A 119 13.91 -1.19 6.64
C SER A 119 12.72 -1.80 7.42
N SER A 120 12.23 -2.95 6.98
CA SER A 120 11.16 -3.70 7.63
C SER A 120 11.48 -5.20 7.65
N ASP A 121 10.72 -5.97 8.38
CA ASP A 121 10.77 -7.44 8.44
C ASP A 121 9.76 -8.11 7.48
N LEU A 122 9.20 -7.37 6.53
CA LEU A 122 8.12 -7.85 5.66
C LEU A 122 8.54 -9.09 4.85
N ASP A 123 9.74 -9.07 4.21
CA ASP A 123 10.22 -10.22 3.43
C ASP A 123 10.39 -11.47 4.29
N GLU A 124 10.97 -11.33 5.46
CA GLU A 124 11.16 -12.43 6.42
C GLU A 124 9.81 -13.06 6.81
N ARG A 125 8.82 -12.22 7.15
CA ARG A 125 7.47 -12.69 7.51
C ARG A 125 6.77 -13.39 6.36
N LEU A 126 6.80 -12.81 5.17
CA LEU A 126 6.17 -13.40 3.98
C LEU A 126 6.77 -14.77 3.67
N ARG A 127 8.10 -14.89 3.70
CA ARG A 127 8.79 -16.18 3.48
C ARG A 127 8.46 -17.20 4.56
N ALA A 128 8.45 -16.79 5.82
CA ALA A 128 8.11 -17.68 6.94
C ALA A 128 6.66 -18.19 6.84
N ALA A 129 5.75 -17.42 6.26
CA ALA A 129 4.37 -17.80 5.99
C ALA A 129 4.19 -18.59 4.67
N GLY A 130 5.26 -18.80 3.90
CA GLY A 130 5.19 -19.51 2.60
C GLY A 130 4.52 -18.70 1.50
N ILE A 131 4.50 -17.38 1.61
CA ILE A 131 3.93 -16.47 0.60
C ILE A 131 4.89 -16.38 -0.60
N ASP A 132 4.37 -16.54 -1.80
CA ASP A 132 5.07 -16.41 -3.08
C ASP A 132 4.47 -15.33 -3.99
N THR A 133 3.26 -14.88 -3.67
CA THR A 133 2.50 -13.90 -4.45
C THR A 133 2.07 -12.73 -3.58
N VAL A 134 2.26 -11.51 -4.06
CA VAL A 134 1.77 -10.29 -3.41
C VAL A 134 0.81 -9.55 -4.31
N VAL A 135 -0.36 -9.21 -3.77
CA VAL A 135 -1.38 -8.36 -4.41
C VAL A 135 -1.31 -7.00 -3.73
N ILE A 136 -1.00 -5.95 -4.49
CA ILE A 136 -0.69 -4.62 -3.95
C ILE A 136 -1.78 -3.63 -4.34
N LEU A 137 -2.25 -2.85 -3.38
CA LEU A 137 -3.22 -1.78 -3.54
C LEU A 137 -2.85 -0.60 -2.62
N GLY A 138 -3.20 0.61 -3.00
CA GLY A 138 -2.95 1.77 -2.12
C GLY A 138 -2.54 3.07 -2.77
N VAL A 139 -2.00 3.95 -1.96
CA VAL A 139 -1.60 5.33 -2.32
C VAL A 139 -0.15 5.58 -1.88
N ALA A 140 0.72 6.12 -2.77
CA ALA A 140 0.41 6.52 -4.14
C ALA A 140 0.92 5.48 -5.14
N THR A 141 0.20 5.33 -6.26
CA THR A 141 0.53 4.38 -7.34
C THR A 141 1.99 4.47 -7.76
N ASN A 142 2.46 5.67 -8.07
CA ASN A 142 3.81 5.95 -8.61
C ASN A 142 4.91 6.11 -7.53
N ILE A 143 4.57 5.94 -6.27
CA ILE A 143 5.50 6.10 -5.15
C ILE A 143 5.61 4.76 -4.40
N SER A 144 4.77 4.56 -3.39
CA SER A 144 4.86 3.39 -2.52
C SER A 144 4.41 2.09 -3.18
N VAL A 145 3.33 2.13 -3.96
CA VAL A 145 2.82 0.94 -4.67
C VAL A 145 3.86 0.44 -5.68
N GLU A 146 4.34 1.33 -6.55
CA GLU A 146 5.36 0.99 -7.54
C GLU A 146 6.66 0.53 -6.89
N SER A 147 7.16 1.28 -5.88
CA SER A 147 8.40 0.92 -5.19
C SER A 147 8.30 -0.43 -4.47
N THR A 148 7.16 -0.70 -3.84
CA THR A 148 6.91 -1.98 -3.17
C THR A 148 6.82 -3.11 -4.18
N GLY A 149 6.13 -2.91 -5.31
CA GLY A 149 6.00 -3.90 -6.36
C GLY A 149 7.34 -4.23 -7.02
N ARG A 150 8.18 -3.23 -7.31
CA ARG A 150 9.54 -3.46 -7.86
C ARG A 150 10.40 -4.23 -6.87
N SER A 151 10.41 -3.83 -5.60
CA SER A 151 11.15 -4.56 -4.56
C SER A 151 10.66 -6.00 -4.40
N ALA A 152 9.35 -6.24 -4.45
CA ALA A 152 8.80 -7.59 -4.40
C ALA A 152 9.25 -8.45 -5.58
N GLY A 153 9.23 -7.89 -6.81
CA GLY A 153 9.71 -8.58 -8.01
C GLY A 153 11.19 -8.93 -7.91
N ASP A 154 12.04 -7.99 -7.46
CA ASP A 154 13.48 -8.23 -7.26
C ASP A 154 13.75 -9.31 -6.19
N LEU A 155 12.87 -9.43 -5.19
CA LEU A 155 12.92 -10.49 -4.17
C LEU A 155 12.34 -11.82 -4.65
N GLY A 156 11.75 -11.90 -5.85
CA GLY A 156 11.26 -13.11 -6.48
C GLY A 156 9.78 -13.43 -6.21
N TYR A 157 9.00 -12.49 -5.70
CA TYR A 157 7.54 -12.64 -5.59
C TYR A 157 6.86 -12.45 -6.94
N ARG A 158 5.79 -13.19 -7.19
CA ARG A 158 4.80 -12.83 -8.20
C ARG A 158 4.06 -11.58 -7.71
N VAL A 159 3.97 -10.56 -8.56
CA VAL A 159 3.38 -9.27 -8.19
C VAL A 159 2.15 -8.98 -9.01
N VAL A 160 1.05 -8.63 -8.33
CA VAL A 160 -0.20 -8.18 -8.93
C VAL A 160 -0.54 -6.80 -8.36
N ILE A 161 -0.77 -5.80 -9.22
CA ILE A 161 -1.29 -4.49 -8.79
C ILE A 161 -2.78 -4.41 -9.08
N VAL A 162 -3.58 -4.03 -8.08
CA VAL A 162 -5.02 -3.77 -8.22
C VAL A 162 -5.18 -2.32 -8.65
N GLU A 163 -5.25 -2.07 -9.96
CA GLU A 163 -5.12 -0.74 -10.53
C GLU A 163 -6.24 0.22 -10.11
N ASP A 164 -7.48 -0.28 -10.02
CA ASP A 164 -8.66 0.50 -9.61
C ASP A 164 -8.78 0.68 -8.09
N ALA A 165 -7.92 0.02 -7.30
CA ALA A 165 -7.71 0.25 -5.87
C ALA A 165 -6.44 1.08 -5.57
N CYS A 166 -5.90 1.78 -6.58
CA CYS A 166 -4.74 2.64 -6.45
C CYS A 166 -5.04 4.07 -6.94
N ALA A 167 -4.39 5.06 -6.33
CA ALA A 167 -4.42 6.44 -6.79
C ALA A 167 -3.02 7.07 -6.73
N ALA A 168 -2.74 7.97 -7.67
CA ALA A 168 -1.60 8.90 -7.64
C ALA A 168 -2.09 10.34 -7.40
N ALA A 169 -1.22 11.33 -7.57
CA ALA A 169 -1.62 12.74 -7.47
C ALA A 169 -2.52 13.19 -8.63
N ASP A 170 -2.44 12.52 -9.76
CA ASP A 170 -3.27 12.77 -10.96
C ASP A 170 -3.40 11.50 -11.79
N GLN A 171 -4.39 11.49 -12.71
CA GLN A 171 -4.69 10.36 -13.56
C GLN A 171 -3.53 10.02 -14.53
N ALA A 172 -2.87 11.01 -15.10
CA ALA A 172 -1.81 10.78 -16.08
C ALA A 172 -0.60 10.08 -15.44
N THR A 173 -0.25 10.49 -14.23
CA THR A 173 0.81 9.85 -13.43
C THR A 173 0.43 8.41 -13.07
N HIS A 174 -0.82 8.18 -12.68
CA HIS A 174 -1.33 6.83 -12.41
C HIS A 174 -1.22 5.94 -13.65
N ASP A 175 -1.77 6.38 -14.79
CA ASP A 175 -1.80 5.60 -16.04
C ASP A 175 -0.40 5.26 -16.54
N ALA A 176 0.53 6.22 -16.49
CA ALA A 176 1.92 6.00 -16.89
C ALA A 176 2.61 4.94 -16.03
N THR A 177 2.36 4.97 -14.72
CA THR A 177 2.91 3.97 -13.79
C THR A 177 2.34 2.58 -14.04
N ILE A 178 1.03 2.46 -14.21
CA ILE A 178 0.36 1.19 -14.49
C ILE A 178 0.85 0.61 -15.83
N ALA A 179 0.96 1.43 -16.88
CA ALA A 179 1.49 0.99 -18.17
C ALA A 179 2.93 0.49 -18.06
N SER A 180 3.77 1.20 -17.31
CA SER A 180 5.16 0.78 -17.05
C SER A 180 5.22 -0.53 -16.26
N PHE A 181 4.35 -0.67 -15.25
CA PHE A 181 4.35 -1.83 -14.37
C PHE A 181 3.95 -3.14 -15.07
N GLY A 182 3.18 -3.09 -16.14
CA GLY A 182 2.81 -4.25 -16.95
C GLY A 182 3.97 -5.05 -17.54
N LEU A 183 5.20 -4.50 -17.51
CA LEU A 183 6.43 -5.23 -17.85
C LEU A 183 7.08 -5.95 -16.66
N LEU A 184 6.66 -5.65 -15.44
CA LEU A 184 7.29 -6.10 -14.19
C LEU A 184 6.40 -7.02 -13.36
N GLY A 185 5.10 -6.98 -13.62
CA GLY A 185 4.10 -7.75 -12.89
C GLY A 185 2.77 -7.75 -13.60
N GLU A 186 1.77 -8.33 -12.96
CA GLU A 186 0.40 -8.33 -13.45
C GLU A 186 -0.32 -7.06 -12.98
N VAL A 187 -1.18 -6.53 -13.85
CA VAL A 187 -2.12 -5.46 -13.53
C VAL A 187 -3.53 -6.02 -13.67
N ALA A 188 -4.34 -5.84 -12.65
CA ALA A 188 -5.68 -6.42 -12.60
C ALA A 188 -6.69 -5.45 -11.99
N SER A 189 -7.97 -5.61 -12.30
CA SER A 189 -9.05 -4.92 -11.58
C SER A 189 -9.37 -5.62 -10.25
N ALA A 190 -9.99 -4.89 -9.34
CA ALA A 190 -10.51 -5.47 -8.09
C ALA A 190 -11.45 -6.66 -8.37
N ASN A 191 -12.29 -6.56 -9.41
CA ASN A 191 -13.21 -7.64 -9.75
C ASN A 191 -12.47 -8.91 -10.19
N ASP A 192 -11.38 -8.78 -10.97
CA ASP A 192 -10.57 -9.93 -11.40
C ASP A 192 -9.87 -10.59 -10.21
N VAL A 193 -9.34 -9.78 -9.29
CA VAL A 193 -8.68 -10.26 -8.06
C VAL A 193 -9.68 -10.98 -7.15
N ILE A 194 -10.85 -10.40 -6.91
CA ILE A 194 -11.91 -11.00 -6.09
C ILE A 194 -12.39 -12.31 -6.70
N ALA A 195 -12.61 -12.35 -8.01
CA ALA A 195 -13.01 -13.57 -8.71
C ALA A 195 -11.93 -14.68 -8.65
N ALA A 196 -10.65 -14.30 -8.58
CA ALA A 196 -9.53 -15.25 -8.49
C ALA A 196 -9.36 -15.88 -7.08
N LEU A 197 -10.02 -15.35 -6.05
CA LEU A 197 -10.03 -15.87 -4.69
C LEU A 197 -11.19 -16.87 -4.43
N ALA A 198 -12.19 -16.89 -5.30
CA ALA A 198 -13.39 -17.75 -5.19
C ALA A 198 -13.09 -19.23 -5.58
#